data_30509116f6f526c2ae77491e1e12d1fc
#
_entry.id   30509116f6f526c2ae77491e1e12d1fc
#
_cell.length_a   1.000
_cell.length_b   1.000
_cell.length_c   1.000
_cell.angle_alpha   90.00
_cell.angle_beta   90.00
_cell.angle_gamma   90.00
#
_symmetry.space_group_name_H-M   'P 1'
#
loop_
_entity.id
_entity.type
_entity.pdbx_description
1 polymer ?
#
loop_
_entity_poly.entity_id
_entity_poly.type
_entity_poly.pdbx_seq_one_letter_code
_entity_poly.pdbx_strand_id
1 'polypeptide(L)'
;SLFPITTLFRSQYGDIKTSYIKGVEDIRWGIDIQGGVNATFEPADNYDATKEEMDAAKAVIEQRLVSLNITDSEVYVDYKKNKVMVSFPWQANEESFDPEAAVSELGETAKLVFRKGKEEKGEQVLTGNDVKKAEVRQTQDETTGNIKYVVSLTLNNSGKKAFADATTELAGKGFISIWMDDKCISAPSVNSAITDGECVIEGKFTYDSAKALSDKINAGSIPFDLKTTDRKSTRLNSSHITF
;
A
#
# COMPACT_ATOMS: atom_id res chain seq x y z
N SER A 1 5.88 9.21 -50.18
CA SER A 1 4.70 8.46 -49.70
C SER A 1 5.19 7.39 -48.72
N LEU A 2 5.18 7.75 -47.44
CA LEU A 2 5.43 6.82 -46.36
C LEU A 2 4.16 5.99 -46.14
N PHE A 3 4.18 4.75 -46.59
CA PHE A 3 3.14 3.79 -46.26
C PHE A 3 3.21 3.51 -44.77
N PRO A 4 2.10 3.66 -44.00
CA PRO A 4 2.14 3.29 -42.61
C PRO A 4 2.39 1.80 -42.46
N ILE A 5 3.46 1.44 -41.79
CA ILE A 5 3.92 0.07 -41.51
C ILE A 5 2.80 -0.82 -40.94
N THR A 6 1.80 -0.21 -40.33
CA THR A 6 0.63 -0.84 -39.71
C THR A 6 -0.31 -1.57 -40.69
N THR A 7 -0.23 -1.31 -42.00
CA THR A 7 -1.13 -1.92 -43.00
C THR A 7 -0.55 -3.21 -43.62
N LEU A 8 0.71 -3.51 -43.46
CA LEU A 8 1.36 -4.66 -44.11
C LEU A 8 1.09 -6.01 -43.47
N PHE A 9 0.52 -6.05 -42.26
CA PHE A 9 0.34 -7.29 -41.49
C PHE A 9 -1.08 -7.45 -40.91
N ARG A 10 -2.08 -6.89 -41.58
CA ARG A 10 -3.49 -7.11 -41.25
C ARG A 10 -4.12 -8.06 -42.25
N SER A 11 -4.71 -9.15 -41.78
CA SER A 11 -5.60 -10.01 -42.53
C SER A 11 -7.05 -9.75 -42.11
N GLN A 12 -7.93 -9.56 -43.07
CA GLN A 12 -9.34 -9.42 -42.84
C GLN A 12 -10.09 -10.52 -43.58
N TYR A 13 -10.89 -11.30 -42.88
CA TYR A 13 -11.76 -12.30 -43.46
C TYR A 13 -13.20 -12.06 -42.91
N GLY A 14 -14.07 -11.55 -43.76
CA GLY A 14 -15.38 -11.10 -43.34
C GLY A 14 -15.28 -9.95 -42.32
N ASP A 15 -15.98 -10.06 -41.19
CA ASP A 15 -15.97 -9.07 -40.10
C ASP A 15 -14.81 -9.29 -39.12
N ILE A 16 -14.00 -10.34 -39.29
CA ILE A 16 -12.88 -10.68 -38.42
C ILE A 16 -11.63 -9.98 -38.94
N LYS A 17 -11.11 -9.05 -38.11
CA LYS A 17 -9.82 -8.39 -38.32
C LYS A 17 -8.78 -9.02 -37.38
N THR A 18 -7.81 -9.72 -37.95
CA THR A 18 -6.71 -10.30 -37.19
C THR A 18 -5.43 -9.50 -37.46
N SER A 19 -4.87 -8.92 -36.39
CA SER A 19 -3.58 -8.26 -36.46
C SER A 19 -2.49 -9.24 -36.01
N TYR A 20 -1.59 -9.59 -36.93
CA TYR A 20 -0.48 -10.52 -36.65
C TYR A 20 0.70 -9.83 -35.95
N ILE A 21 0.79 -8.53 -36.01
CA ILE A 21 1.80 -7.74 -35.32
C ILE A 21 1.05 -6.66 -34.52
N LYS A 22 1.41 -6.49 -33.27
CA LYS A 22 0.92 -5.39 -32.45
C LYS A 22 1.23 -4.07 -33.15
N GLY A 23 0.22 -3.25 -33.37
CA GLY A 23 0.40 -1.92 -33.93
C GLY A 23 1.16 -1.02 -32.95
N VAL A 24 1.52 0.16 -33.39
CA VAL A 24 2.17 1.19 -32.53
C VAL A 24 1.32 1.49 -31.29
N GLU A 25 0.00 1.34 -31.42
CA GLU A 25 -0.98 1.53 -30.33
C GLU A 25 -0.87 0.46 -29.23
N ASP A 26 -0.34 -0.73 -29.58
CA ASP A 26 -0.17 -1.86 -28.66
C ASP A 26 1.26 -1.95 -28.08
N ILE A 27 2.17 -1.07 -28.53
CA ILE A 27 3.54 -1.02 -27.99
C ILE A 27 3.49 -0.27 -26.67
N ARG A 28 3.89 -0.94 -25.60
CA ARG A 28 4.10 -0.28 -24.30
C ARG A 28 5.39 0.51 -24.38
N TRP A 29 5.23 1.82 -24.48
CA TRP A 29 6.34 2.75 -24.46
C TRP A 29 6.87 2.89 -23.05
N GLY A 30 8.18 2.88 -22.88
CA GLY A 30 8.81 3.13 -21.58
C GLY A 30 8.56 4.57 -21.10
N ILE A 31 8.90 4.83 -19.86
CA ILE A 31 8.74 6.10 -19.13
C ILE A 31 9.32 7.28 -19.89
N ASP A 32 10.40 7.06 -20.65
CA ASP A 32 11.08 8.10 -21.43
C ASP A 32 10.24 8.63 -22.60
N ILE A 33 9.26 7.84 -23.07
CA ILE A 33 8.43 8.19 -24.23
C ILE A 33 7.00 8.56 -23.83
N GLN A 34 6.38 7.84 -22.90
CA GLN A 34 5.03 8.17 -22.42
C GLN A 34 5.03 9.17 -21.27
N GLY A 35 6.17 9.43 -20.68
CA GLY A 35 6.29 10.10 -19.41
C GLY A 35 6.01 9.17 -18.24
N GLY A 36 6.42 9.56 -17.07
CA GLY A 36 6.25 8.75 -15.88
C GLY A 36 6.80 9.44 -14.64
N VAL A 37 6.82 8.71 -13.57
CA VAL A 37 7.35 9.12 -12.28
C VAL A 37 8.57 8.29 -11.94
N ASN A 38 9.65 8.96 -11.58
CA ASN A 38 10.81 8.36 -10.95
C ASN A 38 10.92 8.95 -9.54
N ALA A 39 10.89 8.11 -8.54
CA ALA A 39 11.06 8.51 -7.15
C ALA A 39 12.21 7.73 -6.51
N THR A 40 13.00 8.39 -5.68
CA THR A 40 14.06 7.78 -4.90
C THR A 40 13.77 7.95 -3.43
N PHE A 41 13.77 6.84 -2.71
CA PHE A 41 13.56 6.79 -1.28
C PHE A 41 14.86 6.40 -0.58
N GLU A 42 15.15 7.05 0.52
CA GLU A 42 16.26 6.74 1.41
C GLU A 42 15.74 6.56 2.84
N PRO A 43 16.39 5.73 3.67
CA PRO A 43 16.09 5.70 5.08
C PRO A 43 16.23 7.08 5.71
N ALA A 44 15.27 7.47 6.54
CA ALA A 44 15.35 8.72 7.29
C ALA A 44 16.49 8.67 8.30
N ASP A 45 16.89 9.84 8.79
CA ASP A 45 17.89 10.02 9.86
C ASP A 45 19.24 9.34 9.62
N ASN A 46 19.61 9.12 8.34
CA ASN A 46 20.81 8.40 7.92
C ASN A 46 20.91 6.97 8.51
N TYR A 47 19.75 6.33 8.69
CA TYR A 47 19.70 4.95 9.14
C TYR A 47 20.39 4.03 8.12
N ASP A 48 21.35 3.22 8.59
CA ASP A 48 22.05 2.25 7.74
C ASP A 48 21.28 0.93 7.74
N ALA A 49 20.35 0.82 6.79
CA ALA A 49 19.48 -0.35 6.67
C ALA A 49 20.26 -1.57 6.19
N THR A 50 20.02 -2.70 6.80
CA THR A 50 20.57 -3.99 6.36
C THR A 50 19.99 -4.38 4.99
N LYS A 51 20.64 -5.34 4.32
CA LYS A 51 20.15 -5.85 3.05
C LYS A 51 18.73 -6.43 3.17
N GLU A 52 18.48 -7.18 4.23
CA GLU A 52 17.20 -7.80 4.54
C GLU A 52 16.09 -6.77 4.75
N GLU A 53 16.41 -5.68 5.44
CA GLU A 53 15.47 -4.57 5.66
C GLU A 53 15.18 -3.81 4.35
N MET A 54 16.17 -3.61 3.50
CA MET A 54 15.98 -2.99 2.19
C MET A 54 15.15 -3.89 1.25
N ASP A 55 15.33 -5.21 1.31
CA ASP A 55 14.51 -6.17 0.56
C ASP A 55 13.06 -6.18 1.07
N ALA A 56 12.85 -6.06 2.39
CA ALA A 56 11.54 -5.93 2.98
C ALA A 56 10.85 -4.62 2.55
N ALA A 57 11.58 -3.49 2.57
CA ALA A 57 11.06 -2.21 2.09
C ALA A 57 10.67 -2.27 0.61
N LYS A 58 11.49 -2.90 -0.24
CA LYS A 58 11.18 -3.14 -1.64
C LYS A 58 9.87 -3.92 -1.80
N ALA A 59 9.71 -5.03 -1.08
CA ALA A 59 8.51 -5.87 -1.16
C ALA A 59 7.24 -5.11 -0.76
N VAL A 60 7.33 -4.28 0.29
CA VAL A 60 6.22 -3.42 0.73
C VAL A 60 5.86 -2.38 -0.33
N ILE A 61 6.86 -1.72 -0.94
CA ILE A 61 6.65 -0.74 -2.01
C ILE A 61 6.02 -1.40 -3.23
N GLU A 62 6.50 -2.57 -3.66
CA GLU A 62 5.92 -3.34 -4.77
C GLU A 62 4.45 -3.70 -4.50
N GLN A 63 4.12 -4.12 -3.29
CA GLN A 63 2.74 -4.43 -2.91
C GLN A 63 1.85 -3.19 -2.90
N ARG A 64 2.35 -2.03 -2.47
CA ARG A 64 1.63 -0.75 -2.52
C ARG A 64 1.36 -0.30 -3.96
N LEU A 65 2.34 -0.45 -4.85
CA LEU A 65 2.15 -0.17 -6.28
C LEU A 65 1.01 -1.01 -6.87
N VAL A 66 0.94 -2.30 -6.52
CA VAL A 66 -0.17 -3.17 -6.90
C VAL A 66 -1.50 -2.68 -6.31
N SER A 67 -1.53 -2.28 -5.03
CA SER A 67 -2.73 -1.76 -4.36
C SER A 67 -3.24 -0.45 -4.98
N LEU A 68 -2.33 0.37 -5.50
CA LEU A 68 -2.62 1.60 -6.26
C LEU A 68 -2.95 1.33 -7.73
N ASN A 69 -3.09 0.06 -8.13
CA ASN A 69 -3.31 -0.38 -9.52
C ASN A 69 -2.23 0.06 -10.50
N ILE A 70 -1.01 0.27 -10.02
CA ILE A 70 0.16 0.62 -10.84
C ILE A 70 0.88 -0.69 -11.23
N THR A 71 0.60 -1.20 -12.44
CA THR A 71 1.04 -2.54 -12.86
C THR A 71 2.38 -2.56 -13.60
N ASP A 72 2.74 -1.47 -14.26
CA ASP A 72 3.96 -1.39 -15.09
C ASP A 72 5.06 -0.61 -14.36
N SER A 73 5.36 -1.02 -13.12
CA SER A 73 6.35 -0.37 -12.27
C SER A 73 7.62 -1.20 -12.14
N GLU A 74 8.73 -0.50 -11.96
CA GLU A 74 10.04 -1.09 -11.67
C GLU A 74 10.53 -0.59 -10.33
N VAL A 75 10.96 -1.51 -9.45
CA VAL A 75 11.54 -1.19 -8.14
C VAL A 75 12.94 -1.75 -8.07
N TYR A 76 13.90 -0.88 -7.94
CA TYR A 76 15.33 -1.22 -7.84
C TYR A 76 15.92 -0.78 -6.50
N VAL A 77 16.77 -1.62 -5.91
CA VAL A 77 17.47 -1.33 -4.65
C VAL A 77 18.97 -1.16 -4.90
N ASP A 78 19.50 -0.01 -4.52
CA ASP A 78 20.96 0.23 -4.45
C ASP A 78 21.42 0.04 -2.99
N TYR A 79 21.86 -1.16 -2.67
CA TYR A 79 22.33 -1.52 -1.33
C TYR A 79 23.58 -0.73 -0.87
N LYS A 80 24.41 -0.24 -1.83
CA LYS A 80 25.61 0.54 -1.49
C LYS A 80 25.29 1.96 -1.07
N LYS A 81 24.22 2.49 -1.61
CA LYS A 81 23.78 3.88 -1.33
C LYS A 81 22.58 3.91 -0.40
N ASN A 82 22.08 2.76 0.03
CA ASN A 82 20.89 2.66 0.86
C ASN A 82 19.67 3.35 0.25
N LYS A 83 19.38 3.06 -1.06
CA LYS A 83 18.31 3.71 -1.80
C LYS A 83 17.37 2.71 -2.44
N VAL A 84 16.08 3.03 -2.42
CA VAL A 84 15.05 2.35 -3.22
C VAL A 84 14.60 3.30 -4.30
N MET A 85 14.76 2.90 -5.55
CA MET A 85 14.32 3.66 -6.71
C MET A 85 13.07 3.02 -7.31
N VAL A 86 12.07 3.82 -7.54
CA VAL A 86 10.76 3.39 -8.07
C VAL A 86 10.49 4.15 -9.33
N SER A 87 10.14 3.43 -10.38
CA SER A 87 9.78 3.98 -11.67
C SER A 87 8.45 3.43 -12.13
N PHE A 88 7.51 4.27 -12.53
CA PHE A 88 6.24 3.84 -13.12
C PHE A 88 5.74 4.82 -14.18
N PRO A 89 5.11 4.33 -15.27
CA PRO A 89 4.60 5.18 -16.34
C PRO A 89 3.33 5.92 -15.91
N TRP A 90 3.02 7.02 -16.59
CA TRP A 90 1.72 7.68 -16.50
C TRP A 90 0.63 6.71 -16.99
N GLN A 91 -0.46 6.64 -16.25
CA GLN A 91 -1.65 5.95 -16.74
C GLN A 91 -2.39 6.88 -17.71
N ALA A 92 -2.37 6.52 -18.99
CA ALA A 92 -2.85 7.38 -20.08
C ALA A 92 -4.34 7.75 -20.01
N ASN A 93 -5.14 7.07 -19.18
CA ASN A 93 -6.59 7.20 -19.12
C ASN A 93 -7.13 7.83 -17.82
N GLU A 94 -6.27 8.28 -16.92
CA GLU A 94 -6.70 8.88 -15.65
C GLU A 94 -6.36 10.38 -15.60
N GLU A 95 -7.35 11.22 -15.93
CA GLU A 95 -7.25 12.67 -15.73
C GLU A 95 -7.07 13.05 -14.24
N SER A 96 -7.36 12.14 -13.32
CA SER A 96 -7.32 12.34 -11.87
C SER A 96 -6.11 11.72 -11.15
N PHE A 97 -5.17 11.08 -11.86
CA PHE A 97 -4.00 10.48 -11.22
C PHE A 97 -3.04 11.57 -10.72
N ASP A 98 -2.86 11.63 -9.40
CA ASP A 98 -1.90 12.51 -8.75
C ASP A 98 -0.60 11.75 -8.42
N PRO A 99 0.48 11.95 -9.18
CA PRO A 99 1.75 11.28 -8.94
C PRO A 99 2.41 11.71 -7.64
N GLU A 100 2.11 12.91 -7.15
CA GLU A 100 2.65 13.40 -5.88
C GLU A 100 2.03 12.65 -4.72
N ALA A 101 0.71 12.48 -4.74
CA ALA A 101 0.00 11.69 -3.77
C ALA A 101 0.46 10.22 -3.80
N ALA A 102 0.61 9.63 -5.00
CA ALA A 102 1.08 8.26 -5.15
C ALA A 102 2.50 8.07 -4.57
N VAL A 103 3.45 8.94 -4.88
CA VAL A 103 4.83 8.86 -4.32
C VAL A 103 4.82 9.05 -2.82
N SER A 104 4.01 9.98 -2.30
CA SER A 104 3.85 10.17 -0.85
C SER A 104 3.34 8.90 -0.18
N GLU A 105 2.30 8.28 -0.73
CA GLU A 105 1.71 7.04 -0.21
C GLU A 105 2.67 5.85 -0.28
N LEU A 106 3.52 5.76 -1.31
CA LEU A 106 4.56 4.74 -1.39
C LEU A 106 5.60 4.87 -0.27
N GLY A 107 5.94 6.09 0.13
CA GLY A 107 6.91 6.39 1.18
C GLY A 107 6.34 6.37 2.60
N GLU A 108 5.01 6.37 2.76
CA GLU A 108 4.39 6.32 4.08
C GLU A 108 4.76 5.01 4.81
N THR A 109 5.29 5.15 6.00
CA THR A 109 5.49 4.01 6.90
C THR A 109 4.18 3.68 7.57
N ALA A 110 3.29 2.93 6.95
CA ALA A 110 2.04 2.50 7.59
C ALA A 110 2.35 1.62 8.82
N LYS A 111 2.81 2.26 9.89
CA LYS A 111 3.26 1.60 11.11
C LYS A 111 2.08 1.32 12.02
N LEU A 112 1.50 0.13 11.86
CA LEU A 112 0.47 -0.34 12.77
C LEU A 112 1.11 -0.82 14.08
N VAL A 113 0.68 -0.24 15.20
CA VAL A 113 1.17 -0.60 16.54
C VAL A 113 -0.01 -0.75 17.49
N PHE A 114 -0.02 -1.82 18.27
CA PHE A 114 -0.94 -2.04 19.38
C PHE A 114 -0.22 -1.75 20.68
N ARG A 115 -0.85 -0.98 21.57
CA ARG A 115 -0.27 -0.55 22.84
C ARG A 115 -1.21 -0.83 23.98
N LYS A 116 -0.66 -1.16 25.15
CA LYS A 116 -1.41 -1.21 26.40
C LYS A 116 -1.80 0.20 26.83
N GLY A 117 -3.07 0.41 27.22
CA GLY A 117 -3.59 1.70 27.59
C GLY A 117 -4.11 2.52 26.42
N LYS A 118 -4.34 3.81 26.65
CA LYS A 118 -4.86 4.77 25.65
C LYS A 118 -3.79 5.74 25.16
N GLU A 119 -2.61 5.73 25.76
CA GLU A 119 -1.56 6.68 25.51
C GLU A 119 -0.58 6.20 24.44
N GLU A 120 -0.04 7.13 23.67
CA GLU A 120 0.96 6.86 22.64
C GLU A 120 2.24 6.20 23.19
N LYS A 121 2.61 6.52 24.44
CA LYS A 121 3.77 5.94 25.12
C LYS A 121 3.49 4.63 25.84
N GLY A 122 2.31 4.03 25.65
CA GLY A 122 1.96 2.73 26.21
C GLY A 122 2.90 1.62 25.74
N GLU A 123 3.04 0.57 26.56
CA GLU A 123 3.85 -0.61 26.20
C GLU A 123 3.33 -1.23 24.88
N GLN A 124 4.24 -1.45 23.94
CA GLN A 124 3.92 -2.05 22.65
C GLN A 124 3.62 -3.54 22.82
N VAL A 125 2.48 -3.98 22.32
CA VAL A 125 2.01 -5.38 22.34
C VAL A 125 2.29 -6.08 21.01
N LEU A 126 1.88 -5.43 19.92
CA LEU A 126 1.97 -5.95 18.56
C LEU A 126 2.40 -4.85 17.59
N THR A 127 2.90 -5.30 16.45
CA THR A 127 3.18 -4.47 15.28
C THR A 127 2.43 -4.98 14.05
N GLY A 128 2.48 -4.26 12.94
CA GLY A 128 1.95 -4.70 11.66
C GLY A 128 2.54 -6.05 11.18
N ASN A 129 3.78 -6.36 11.55
CA ASN A 129 4.44 -7.62 11.20
C ASN A 129 3.81 -8.84 11.89
N ASP A 130 3.05 -8.62 12.95
CA ASP A 130 2.32 -9.67 13.67
C ASP A 130 0.94 -9.96 13.08
N VAL A 131 0.51 -9.12 12.11
CA VAL A 131 -0.73 -9.30 11.38
C VAL A 131 -0.49 -10.14 10.12
N LYS A 132 -1.22 -11.25 10.01
CA LYS A 132 -1.19 -12.13 8.85
C LYS A 132 -2.11 -11.64 7.73
N LYS A 133 -3.27 -11.08 8.11
CA LYS A 133 -4.32 -10.64 7.18
C LYS A 133 -5.22 -9.60 7.83
N ALA A 134 -5.65 -8.63 7.04
CA ALA A 134 -6.68 -7.66 7.39
C ALA A 134 -7.82 -7.72 6.37
N GLU A 135 -9.06 -7.71 6.81
CA GLU A 135 -10.25 -7.78 5.96
C GLU A 135 -11.34 -6.84 6.47
N VAL A 136 -12.07 -6.23 5.54
CA VAL A 136 -13.28 -5.48 5.89
C VAL A 136 -14.41 -6.45 6.17
N ARG A 137 -15.06 -6.29 7.32
CA ARG A 137 -16.29 -7.03 7.65
C ARG A 137 -17.44 -6.06 7.93
N GLN A 138 -18.63 -6.47 7.55
CA GLN A 138 -19.85 -5.81 7.96
C GLN A 138 -20.31 -6.42 9.28
N THR A 139 -20.71 -5.58 10.22
CA THR A 139 -21.36 -5.98 11.46
C THR A 139 -22.56 -5.08 11.72
N GLN A 140 -23.46 -5.51 12.55
CA GLN A 140 -24.61 -4.73 12.95
C GLN A 140 -24.36 -4.12 14.33
N ASP A 141 -24.64 -2.83 14.46
CA ASP A 141 -24.58 -2.16 15.75
C ASP A 141 -25.71 -2.67 16.65
N GLU A 142 -25.36 -3.25 17.79
CA GLU A 142 -26.34 -3.86 18.70
C GLU A 142 -27.35 -2.87 19.29
N THR A 143 -26.99 -1.58 19.35
CA THR A 143 -27.83 -0.54 19.93
C THR A 143 -28.78 0.08 18.90
N THR A 144 -28.27 0.35 17.70
CA THR A 144 -29.00 1.08 16.66
C THR A 144 -29.55 0.20 15.56
N GLY A 145 -29.07 -1.05 15.47
CA GLY A 145 -29.39 -1.97 14.36
C GLY A 145 -28.79 -1.58 13.01
N ASN A 146 -28.01 -0.50 12.95
CA ASN A 146 -27.40 -0.04 11.71
C ASN A 146 -26.18 -0.89 11.32
N ILE A 147 -25.96 -1.00 10.01
CA ILE A 147 -24.75 -1.65 9.48
C ILE A 147 -23.55 -0.73 9.76
N LYS A 148 -22.49 -1.29 10.35
CA LYS A 148 -21.18 -0.66 10.52
C LYS A 148 -20.11 -1.51 9.86
N TYR A 149 -19.05 -0.85 9.41
CA TYR A 149 -17.86 -1.52 8.85
C TYR A 149 -16.76 -1.57 9.90
N VAL A 150 -16.08 -2.70 9.95
CA VAL A 150 -14.96 -2.95 10.86
C VAL A 150 -13.82 -3.58 10.08
N VAL A 151 -12.59 -3.46 10.58
CA VAL A 151 -11.44 -4.18 10.03
C VAL A 151 -11.11 -5.36 10.94
N SER A 152 -11.30 -6.57 10.43
CA SER A 152 -10.95 -7.81 11.13
C SER A 152 -9.51 -8.17 10.81
N LEU A 153 -8.72 -8.43 11.84
CA LEU A 153 -7.33 -8.83 11.75
C LEU A 153 -7.17 -10.28 12.17
N THR A 154 -6.41 -11.03 11.38
CA THR A 154 -5.92 -12.36 11.76
C THR A 154 -4.44 -12.24 12.08
N LEU A 155 -4.03 -12.62 13.27
CA LEU A 155 -2.65 -12.56 13.74
C LEU A 155 -1.86 -13.81 13.33
N ASN A 156 -0.55 -13.65 13.18
CA ASN A 156 0.37 -14.78 13.05
C ASN A 156 0.58 -15.47 14.42
N ASN A 157 1.38 -16.53 14.48
CA ASN A 157 1.57 -17.29 15.71
C ASN A 157 2.24 -16.49 16.83
N SER A 158 3.17 -15.60 16.51
CA SER A 158 3.83 -14.72 17.50
C SER A 158 2.86 -13.66 18.02
N GLY A 159 2.12 -13.01 17.11
CA GLY A 159 1.12 -12.02 17.44
C GLY A 159 -0.02 -12.60 18.27
N LYS A 160 -0.51 -13.79 17.92
CA LYS A 160 -1.54 -14.50 18.67
C LYS A 160 -1.14 -14.71 20.13
N LYS A 161 0.10 -15.14 20.38
CA LYS A 161 0.60 -15.37 21.75
C LYS A 161 0.72 -14.05 22.50
N ALA A 162 1.38 -13.03 21.93
CA ALA A 162 1.58 -11.74 22.57
C ALA A 162 0.23 -11.03 22.87
N PHE A 163 -0.75 -11.15 21.94
CA PHE A 163 -2.08 -10.59 22.12
C PHE A 163 -2.89 -11.32 23.20
N ALA A 164 -2.79 -12.65 23.26
CA ALA A 164 -3.43 -13.46 24.30
C ALA A 164 -2.88 -13.10 25.69
N ASP A 165 -1.56 -12.97 25.83
CA ASP A 165 -0.90 -12.58 27.08
C ASP A 165 -1.35 -11.19 27.52
N ALA A 166 -1.32 -10.19 26.62
CA ALA A 166 -1.73 -8.82 26.91
C ALA A 166 -3.23 -8.71 27.23
N THR A 167 -4.10 -9.38 26.47
CA THR A 167 -5.55 -9.35 26.73
C THR A 167 -5.92 -10.10 28.01
N THR A 168 -5.20 -11.14 28.39
CA THR A 168 -5.38 -11.82 29.69
C THR A 168 -5.03 -10.91 30.84
N GLU A 169 -3.91 -10.16 30.74
CA GLU A 169 -3.49 -9.20 31.77
C GLU A 169 -4.50 -8.05 31.93
N LEU A 170 -5.06 -7.55 30.82
CA LEU A 170 -5.91 -6.37 30.77
C LEU A 170 -7.42 -6.69 30.89
N ALA A 171 -7.81 -7.95 30.91
CA ALA A 171 -9.22 -8.36 30.94
C ALA A 171 -10.02 -7.70 32.09
N GLY A 172 -11.11 -7.03 31.73
CA GLY A 172 -12.02 -6.36 32.65
C GLY A 172 -11.48 -5.06 33.29
N LYS A 173 -10.26 -4.62 32.98
CA LYS A 173 -9.63 -3.47 33.64
C LYS A 173 -8.81 -2.54 32.77
N GLY A 174 -8.55 -2.91 31.51
CA GLY A 174 -7.62 -2.17 30.66
C GLY A 174 -8.14 -1.91 29.26
N PHE A 175 -7.29 -1.24 28.49
CA PHE A 175 -7.52 -0.88 27.10
C PHE A 175 -6.33 -1.35 26.26
N ILE A 176 -6.59 -1.67 24.99
CA ILE A 176 -5.55 -1.81 23.97
C ILE A 176 -5.84 -0.76 22.91
N SER A 177 -4.93 0.19 22.75
CA SER A 177 -5.02 1.20 21.70
C SER A 177 -4.32 0.71 20.43
N ILE A 178 -4.92 1.05 19.31
CA ILE A 178 -4.47 0.69 17.96
C ILE A 178 -4.07 1.99 17.27
N TRP A 179 -2.81 2.08 16.90
CA TRP A 179 -2.21 3.25 16.29
C TRP A 179 -1.77 2.93 14.87
N MET A 180 -2.05 3.84 13.96
CA MET A 180 -1.49 3.85 12.62
C MET A 180 -0.66 5.12 12.51
N ASP A 181 0.65 4.94 12.34
CA ASP A 181 1.63 6.01 12.49
C ASP A 181 1.46 6.66 13.86
N ASP A 182 1.34 7.97 13.94
CA ASP A 182 1.15 8.69 15.21
C ASP A 182 -0.32 8.93 15.56
N LYS A 183 -1.25 8.34 14.79
CA LYS A 183 -2.69 8.53 14.96
C LYS A 183 -3.35 7.34 15.65
N CYS A 184 -4.00 7.59 16.78
CA CYS A 184 -4.85 6.59 17.41
C CYS A 184 -6.11 6.35 16.57
N ILE A 185 -6.26 5.13 16.07
CA ILE A 185 -7.42 4.70 15.26
C ILE A 185 -8.56 4.26 16.19
N SER A 186 -8.21 3.48 17.21
CA SER A 186 -9.18 2.93 18.15
C SER A 186 -8.50 2.59 19.48
N ALA A 187 -9.25 2.63 20.57
CA ALA A 187 -8.77 2.23 21.90
C ALA A 187 -9.88 1.49 22.65
N PRO A 188 -10.23 0.27 22.20
CA PRO A 188 -11.27 -0.52 22.86
C PRO A 188 -10.86 -0.98 24.27
N SER A 189 -11.87 -1.18 25.13
CA SER A 189 -11.69 -1.88 26.40
C SER A 189 -11.50 -3.36 26.16
N VAL A 190 -10.65 -3.99 26.95
CA VAL A 190 -10.45 -5.43 26.94
C VAL A 190 -11.41 -6.08 27.93
N ASN A 191 -12.49 -6.66 27.45
CA ASN A 191 -13.52 -7.27 28.31
C ASN A 191 -13.12 -8.69 28.75
N SER A 192 -12.46 -9.45 27.86
CA SER A 192 -12.00 -10.83 28.12
C SER A 192 -10.70 -11.11 27.37
N ALA A 193 -10.02 -12.17 27.76
CA ALA A 193 -8.85 -12.65 27.05
C ALA A 193 -9.23 -13.10 25.63
N ILE A 194 -8.44 -12.74 24.63
CA ILE A 194 -8.59 -13.11 23.23
C ILE A 194 -7.45 -14.06 22.87
N THR A 195 -7.76 -15.34 22.71
CA THR A 195 -6.76 -16.39 22.50
C THR A 195 -6.81 -17.04 21.12
N ASP A 196 -7.79 -16.67 20.31
CA ASP A 196 -7.99 -17.22 18.95
C ASP A 196 -7.08 -16.59 17.91
N GLY A 197 -6.51 -15.42 18.21
CA GLY A 197 -5.65 -14.66 17.29
C GLY A 197 -6.46 -13.83 16.29
N GLU A 198 -7.74 -13.62 16.54
CA GLU A 198 -8.56 -12.68 15.80
C GLU A 198 -8.81 -11.42 16.62
N CYS A 199 -8.69 -10.25 16.02
CA CYS A 199 -9.08 -9.00 16.64
C CYS A 199 -9.79 -8.10 15.62
N VAL A 200 -10.57 -7.17 16.14
CA VAL A 200 -11.39 -6.27 15.30
C VAL A 200 -11.06 -4.83 15.64
N ILE A 201 -10.77 -4.05 14.61
CA ILE A 201 -10.64 -2.60 14.73
C ILE A 201 -12.01 -2.00 14.49
N GLU A 202 -12.59 -1.43 15.54
CA GLU A 202 -13.84 -0.71 15.47
C GLU A 202 -13.61 0.80 15.36
N GLY A 203 -14.48 1.48 14.62
CA GLY A 203 -14.41 2.92 14.42
C GLY A 203 -15.61 3.43 13.61
N LYS A 204 -15.63 4.72 13.33
CA LYS A 204 -16.61 5.32 12.41
C LYS A 204 -16.15 5.14 10.97
N PHE A 205 -16.09 3.90 10.51
CA PHE A 205 -15.65 3.59 9.15
C PHE A 205 -16.81 3.59 8.17
N THR A 206 -16.57 4.17 6.99
CA THR A 206 -17.28 3.83 5.75
C THR A 206 -16.63 2.57 5.16
N TYR A 207 -17.26 1.94 4.16
CA TYR A 207 -16.65 0.83 3.44
C TYR A 207 -15.28 1.21 2.87
N ASP A 208 -15.20 2.38 2.22
CA ASP A 208 -13.97 2.84 1.56
C ASP A 208 -12.85 3.12 2.57
N SER A 209 -13.15 3.75 3.71
CA SER A 209 -12.14 4.01 4.74
C SER A 209 -11.67 2.73 5.44
N ALA A 210 -12.56 1.77 5.67
CA ALA A 210 -12.20 0.45 6.21
C ALA A 210 -11.35 -0.34 5.20
N LYS A 211 -11.67 -0.24 3.91
CA LYS A 211 -10.93 -0.87 2.82
C LYS A 211 -9.51 -0.29 2.71
N ALA A 212 -9.38 1.04 2.69
CA ALA A 212 -8.09 1.70 2.65
C ALA A 212 -7.20 1.33 3.85
N LEU A 213 -7.79 1.25 5.06
CA LEU A 213 -7.06 0.80 6.26
C LEU A 213 -6.62 -0.66 6.14
N SER A 214 -7.51 -1.54 5.69
CA SER A 214 -7.22 -2.96 5.47
C SER A 214 -6.09 -3.15 4.46
N ASP A 215 -6.12 -2.42 3.34
CA ASP A 215 -5.10 -2.48 2.30
C ASP A 215 -3.74 -1.98 2.80
N LYS A 216 -3.72 -0.87 3.55
CA LYS A 216 -2.49 -0.37 4.20
C LYS A 216 -1.88 -1.38 5.17
N ILE A 217 -2.71 -2.05 5.97
CA ILE A 217 -2.24 -3.09 6.91
C ILE A 217 -1.69 -4.30 6.14
N ASN A 218 -2.38 -4.77 5.10
CA ASN A 218 -1.95 -5.90 4.28
C ASN A 218 -0.68 -5.61 3.48
N ALA A 219 -0.49 -4.37 3.05
CA ALA A 219 0.74 -3.91 2.40
C ALA A 219 1.96 -3.98 3.33
N GLY A 220 1.73 -4.07 4.64
CA GLY A 220 2.77 -4.18 5.64
C GLY A 220 3.43 -2.85 5.99
N SER A 221 4.26 -2.87 7.03
CA SER A 221 5.06 -1.73 7.45
C SER A 221 6.48 -1.82 6.90
N ILE A 222 7.00 -0.69 6.46
CA ILE A 222 8.42 -0.56 6.13
C ILE A 222 9.19 -0.57 7.46
N PRO A 223 10.31 -1.31 7.59
CA PRO A 223 11.00 -1.49 8.87
C PRO A 223 11.69 -0.22 9.40
N PHE A 224 11.80 0.83 8.57
CA PHE A 224 12.36 2.14 8.90
C PHE A 224 11.59 3.25 8.18
N ASP A 225 11.73 4.48 8.65
CA ASP A 225 11.12 5.63 7.99
C ASP A 225 11.81 5.94 6.67
N LEU A 226 11.04 6.20 5.63
CA LEU A 226 11.54 6.57 4.32
C LEU A 226 11.42 8.08 4.08
N LYS A 227 12.46 8.64 3.48
CA LYS A 227 12.49 10.01 2.99
C LYS A 227 12.61 10.00 1.48
N THR A 228 11.73 10.72 0.79
CA THR A 228 11.87 10.96 -0.64
C THR A 228 13.00 11.98 -0.87
N THR A 229 14.06 11.57 -1.58
CA THR A 229 15.23 12.44 -1.83
C THR A 229 15.26 13.00 -3.21
N ASP A 230 14.71 12.29 -4.20
CA ASP A 230 14.60 12.78 -5.57
C ASP A 230 13.25 12.32 -6.16
N ARG A 231 12.65 13.25 -6.91
CA ARG A 231 11.40 12.98 -7.61
C ARG A 231 11.41 13.69 -8.94
N LYS A 232 11.31 12.93 -9.99
CA LYS A 232 11.20 13.45 -11.34
C LYS A 232 9.92 12.93 -11.97
N SER A 233 9.03 13.86 -12.30
CA SER A 233 7.81 13.58 -13.06
C SER A 233 7.94 14.23 -14.42
N THR A 234 7.81 13.46 -15.48
CA THR A 234 7.89 13.93 -16.86
C THR A 234 6.55 13.72 -17.53
N ARG A 235 5.80 14.81 -17.75
CA ARG A 235 4.58 14.80 -18.55
C ARG A 235 4.93 15.22 -19.95
N LEU A 236 4.68 14.38 -20.95
CA LEU A 236 4.76 14.82 -22.35
C LEU A 236 3.59 15.77 -22.64
N ASN A 237 3.90 17.04 -22.82
CA ASN A 237 2.93 17.98 -23.38
C ASN A 237 2.66 17.59 -24.84
N SER A 238 1.49 17.04 -25.10
CA SER A 238 1.00 16.71 -26.45
C SER A 238 0.72 17.95 -27.33
N SER A 239 1.05 19.15 -26.86
CA SER A 239 0.73 20.40 -27.57
C SER A 239 1.74 20.85 -28.63
N HIS A 240 2.78 20.05 -28.93
CA HIS A 240 3.82 20.43 -29.90
C HIS A 240 4.13 19.41 -30.98
N ILE A 241 3.19 18.55 -31.36
CA ILE A 241 3.28 17.82 -32.60
C ILE A 241 2.20 18.32 -33.55
N THR A 242 2.45 19.50 -34.11
CA THR A 242 1.77 19.95 -35.32
C THR A 242 2.63 19.47 -36.50
N PHE A 243 2.11 18.51 -37.25
CA PHE A 243 2.63 18.10 -38.56
C PHE A 243 2.03 19.00 -39.64
#